data_36af2c4c8bce6fcadf7726b7ed841992
#
_entry.id   36af2c4c8bce6fcadf7726b7ed841992
#
_cell.length_a   1.000
_cell.length_b   1.000
_cell.length_c   1.000
_cell.angle_alpha   90.00
_cell.angle_beta   90.00
_cell.angle_gamma   90.00
#
_symmetry.space_group_name_H-M   'P 1'
#
loop_
_entity.id
_entity.type
_entity.pdbx_description
1 polymer ?
#
loop_
_entity_poly.entity_id
_entity_poly.type
_entity_poly.pdbx_seq_one_letter_code
_entity_poly.pdbx_strand_id
1 'polypeptide(L)'
;MRYAGFTVGRARGNFYFMPSDMYEPQYYASSTTGEVQLAYTAPFGGGFSATLAIEDRTDFGYHERALRATIPGGGGTPAAAIFPNRDVVAIANLRVDQSWGQAQIMGAWVPNSGVTCLPPSTGACTAVTDVLQRYRKPGWAVGAGLKLNLPMLAKGDAIWFMAAYADGALDFTHSRYPNGNTSHGRMIGGMSVQLANVILSSPAAGVLQTSSPKSWSVATIMRHYWTPTLRSNFAASYMSISPDSVSKNLNWYTQGGYGKITAWSVATALIWSPTSGFDIGLEVAYRKVNNGLTGVGPVWGTLAAPNTIGVKQNPGDWVSRLRVDRRF
;
A
#
# COMPACT_ATOMS: atom_id res chain seq x y z
N MET A 1 6.90 -17.30 16.38
CA MET A 1 7.82 -17.63 17.48
C MET A 1 8.74 -16.46 17.74
N ARG A 2 9.01 -16.12 19.02
CA ARG A 2 9.96 -15.06 19.40
C ARG A 2 10.92 -15.66 20.44
N TYR A 3 12.23 -15.50 20.20
CA TYR A 3 13.26 -16.02 21.09
C TYR A 3 14.57 -15.25 20.88
N ALA A 4 15.21 -14.81 21.94
CA ALA A 4 16.53 -14.16 21.95
C ALA A 4 16.67 -13.02 20.91
N GLY A 5 15.66 -12.16 20.76
CA GLY A 5 15.62 -11.09 19.76
C GLY A 5 15.13 -11.52 18.37
N PHE A 6 15.07 -12.81 18.08
CA PHE A 6 14.54 -13.31 16.82
C PHE A 6 13.01 -13.37 16.81
N THR A 7 12.42 -13.01 15.69
CA THR A 7 11.01 -13.23 15.36
C THR A 7 10.94 -14.04 14.08
N VAL A 8 10.28 -15.21 14.13
CA VAL A 8 10.13 -16.14 12.99
C VAL A 8 8.68 -16.48 12.80
N GLY A 9 8.20 -16.41 11.56
CA GLY A 9 6.82 -16.71 11.19
C GLY A 9 6.00 -15.45 10.99
N ARG A 10 4.67 -15.58 11.06
CA ARG A 10 3.76 -14.45 10.81
C ARG A 10 3.70 -13.50 11.99
N ALA A 11 4.08 -12.24 11.77
CA ALA A 11 4.02 -11.16 12.76
C ALA A 11 3.81 -9.81 12.08
N ARG A 12 3.56 -8.78 12.89
CA ARG A 12 3.42 -7.41 12.39
C ARG A 12 4.68 -6.98 11.65
N GLY A 13 4.52 -6.38 10.47
CA GLY A 13 5.64 -5.92 9.64
C GLY A 13 6.48 -4.83 10.33
N ASN A 14 7.78 -4.83 10.05
CA ASN A 14 8.76 -3.99 10.74
C ASN A 14 8.82 -2.54 10.21
N PHE A 15 8.20 -2.26 9.08
CA PHE A 15 7.99 -0.90 8.57
C PHE A 15 6.72 -0.24 9.13
N TYR A 16 5.96 -0.95 9.95
CA TYR A 16 4.66 -0.49 10.44
C TYR A 16 4.80 0.16 11.82
N PHE A 17 4.23 1.35 11.99
CA PHE A 17 4.31 2.11 13.25
C PHE A 17 2.94 2.45 13.86
N MET A 18 1.91 2.68 13.05
CA MET A 18 0.61 3.15 13.51
C MET A 18 -0.15 2.10 14.34
N PRO A 19 -1.02 2.50 15.29
CA PRO A 19 -1.82 1.56 16.06
C PRO A 19 -2.92 0.92 15.19
N SER A 20 -3.37 -0.28 15.56
CA SER A 20 -4.48 -0.99 14.88
C SER A 20 -5.85 -0.60 15.47
N ASP A 21 -6.04 0.68 15.75
CA ASP A 21 -7.21 1.17 16.47
C ASP A 21 -8.38 1.56 15.57
N MET A 22 -8.12 1.70 14.27
CA MET A 22 -9.13 2.01 13.27
C MET A 22 -9.56 0.73 12.55
N TYR A 23 -10.84 0.64 12.21
CA TYR A 23 -11.40 -0.53 11.53
C TYR A 23 -11.31 -0.41 10.01
N GLU A 24 -11.38 0.83 9.52
CA GLU A 24 -11.18 1.14 8.12
C GLU A 24 -9.71 1.50 7.88
N PRO A 25 -9.02 0.83 6.93
CA PRO A 25 -7.65 1.18 6.59
C PRO A 25 -7.54 2.63 6.12
N GLN A 26 -6.56 3.31 6.68
CA GLN A 26 -6.16 4.65 6.29
C GLN A 26 -5.07 4.58 5.20
N TYR A 27 -4.77 5.72 4.55
CA TYR A 27 -3.74 5.80 3.52
C TYR A 27 -2.34 5.93 4.14
N TYR A 28 -1.80 4.82 4.63
CA TYR A 28 -0.42 4.68 5.10
C TYR A 28 0.02 3.21 5.00
N ALA A 29 1.32 2.93 5.16
CA ALA A 29 1.78 1.56 5.23
C ALA A 29 1.10 0.83 6.40
N SER A 30 0.40 -0.25 6.11
CA SER A 30 -0.27 -1.05 7.14
C SER A 30 -0.02 -2.53 6.94
N SER A 31 0.13 -3.25 8.06
CA SER A 31 0.25 -4.69 8.13
C SER A 31 -0.79 -5.21 9.12
N THR A 32 -2.05 -5.26 8.69
CA THR A 32 -3.17 -5.65 9.57
C THR A 32 -3.22 -7.14 9.84
N THR A 33 -2.70 -7.96 8.94
CA THR A 33 -2.76 -9.44 9.01
C THR A 33 -1.42 -10.07 9.39
N GLY A 34 -0.36 -9.28 9.50
CA GLY A 34 0.99 -9.74 9.73
C GLY A 34 1.70 -10.21 8.46
N GLU A 35 3.02 -10.16 8.45
CA GLU A 35 3.89 -10.61 7.37
C GLU A 35 4.63 -11.87 7.81
N VAL A 36 4.85 -12.83 6.91
CA VAL A 36 5.77 -13.93 7.16
C VAL A 36 7.18 -13.36 7.14
N GLN A 37 7.92 -13.53 8.22
CA GLN A 37 9.19 -12.84 8.41
C GLN A 37 10.20 -13.64 9.20
N LEU A 38 11.46 -13.32 8.96
CA LEU A 38 12.59 -13.56 9.84
C LEU A 38 13.15 -12.19 10.23
N ALA A 39 13.11 -11.85 11.50
CA ALA A 39 13.60 -10.58 12.01
C ALA A 39 14.48 -10.78 13.24
N TYR A 40 15.46 -9.90 13.40
CA TYR A 40 16.28 -9.80 14.61
C TYR A 40 16.23 -8.39 15.15
N THR A 41 15.88 -8.25 16.43
CA THR A 41 15.83 -6.98 17.16
C THR A 41 16.88 -6.96 18.26
N ALA A 42 17.81 -6.03 18.17
CA ALA A 42 18.85 -5.78 19.17
C ALA A 42 18.48 -4.57 20.04
N PRO A 43 18.27 -4.73 21.34
CA PRO A 43 18.14 -3.60 22.26
C PRO A 43 19.54 -3.09 22.65
N PHE A 44 19.71 -1.76 22.73
CA PHE A 44 21.00 -1.13 23.13
C PHE A 44 20.97 -0.50 24.53
N GLY A 45 19.85 -0.60 25.23
CA GLY A 45 19.62 0.13 26.48
C GLY A 45 18.99 1.52 26.25
N GLY A 46 18.56 2.17 27.33
CA GLY A 46 17.91 3.49 27.25
C GLY A 46 16.64 3.52 26.38
N GLY A 47 15.97 2.41 26.16
CA GLY A 47 14.79 2.32 25.30
C GLY A 47 15.07 2.27 23.79
N PHE A 48 16.36 2.25 23.36
CA PHE A 48 16.73 2.14 21.96
C PHE A 48 16.81 0.70 21.49
N SER A 49 16.37 0.46 20.26
CA SER A 49 16.49 -0.84 19.58
C SER A 49 16.66 -0.65 18.07
N ALA A 50 17.34 -1.63 17.44
CA ALA A 50 17.38 -1.75 15.98
C ALA A 50 16.84 -3.11 15.56
N THR A 51 16.13 -3.12 14.45
CA THR A 51 15.60 -4.35 13.85
C THR A 51 16.08 -4.46 12.41
N LEU A 52 16.54 -5.66 12.03
CA LEU A 52 16.73 -6.08 10.65
C LEU A 52 15.76 -7.22 10.36
N ALA A 53 15.04 -7.15 9.26
CA ALA A 53 14.05 -8.13 8.90
C ALA A 53 14.08 -8.46 7.41
N ILE A 54 13.74 -9.70 7.10
CA ILE A 54 13.37 -10.18 5.78
C ILE A 54 11.89 -10.56 5.85
N GLU A 55 11.07 -9.93 5.01
CA GLU A 55 9.62 -10.15 4.98
C GLU A 55 9.20 -10.72 3.63
N ASP A 56 8.42 -11.80 3.66
CA ASP A 56 7.70 -12.27 2.48
C ASP A 56 6.38 -11.51 2.39
N ARG A 57 6.25 -10.73 1.35
CA ARG A 57 5.05 -9.93 1.09
C ARG A 57 4.18 -10.50 -0.01
N THR A 58 4.43 -11.73 -0.45
CA THR A 58 3.66 -12.41 -1.51
C THR A 58 2.35 -13.03 -1.00
N ASP A 59 2.23 -13.27 0.29
CA ASP A 59 1.17 -14.06 0.93
C ASP A 59 -0.23 -13.43 0.87
N PHE A 60 -0.34 -12.20 0.37
CA PHE A 60 -1.58 -11.43 0.31
C PHE A 60 -2.17 -11.25 -1.10
N GLY A 61 -1.84 -12.13 -2.03
CA GLY A 61 -2.39 -12.08 -3.39
C GLY A 61 -1.80 -10.96 -4.26
N TYR A 62 -0.71 -10.35 -3.85
CA TYR A 62 -0.02 -9.33 -4.64
C TYR A 62 1.02 -9.95 -5.55
N HIS A 63 0.57 -10.72 -6.52
CA HIS A 63 1.46 -11.39 -7.49
C HIS A 63 1.97 -10.44 -8.58
N GLU A 64 1.39 -9.25 -8.70
CA GLU A 64 1.74 -8.32 -9.76
C GLU A 64 2.50 -7.11 -9.21
N ARG A 65 3.79 -7.28 -8.99
CA ARG A 65 4.68 -6.15 -8.67
C ARG A 65 5.05 -5.31 -9.88
N ALA A 66 4.66 -5.75 -11.06
CA ALA A 66 4.89 -5.04 -12.31
C ALA A 66 3.62 -4.98 -13.16
N LEU A 67 3.38 -3.84 -13.76
CA LEU A 67 2.35 -3.63 -14.75
C LEU A 67 2.98 -3.41 -16.11
N ARG A 68 2.37 -4.00 -17.14
CA ARG A 68 2.72 -3.71 -18.54
C ARG A 68 1.86 -2.57 -19.04
N ALA A 69 2.52 -1.71 -19.73
CA ALA A 69 1.90 -0.60 -20.37
C ALA A 69 2.15 -0.69 -21.88
N THR A 70 1.12 -0.48 -22.66
CA THR A 70 1.19 -0.42 -24.12
C THR A 70 1.39 1.02 -24.55
N ILE A 71 2.37 1.29 -25.39
CA ILE A 71 2.57 2.62 -25.99
C ILE A 71 1.70 2.72 -27.25
N PRO A 72 0.92 3.78 -27.44
CA PRO A 72 0.22 4.03 -28.68
C PRO A 72 1.17 4.14 -29.87
N GLY A 73 0.90 3.43 -30.95
CA GLY A 73 1.71 3.43 -32.16
C GLY A 73 2.71 2.26 -32.29
N GLY A 74 2.95 1.52 -31.22
CA GLY A 74 3.64 0.23 -31.26
C GLY A 74 2.58 -0.87 -31.46
N GLY A 75 2.57 -1.49 -32.64
CA GLY A 75 1.56 -2.47 -33.02
C GLY A 75 1.47 -3.63 -32.02
N GLY A 76 0.34 -3.72 -31.34
CA GLY A 76 -0.07 -4.90 -30.62
C GLY A 76 -0.12 -4.76 -29.10
N THR A 77 -1.24 -5.19 -28.55
CA THR A 77 -1.42 -5.45 -27.12
C THR A 77 -0.49 -6.60 -26.71
N PRO A 78 0.51 -6.40 -25.88
CA PRO A 78 1.25 -7.52 -25.36
C PRO A 78 0.39 -8.25 -24.33
N ALA A 79 -0.31 -9.27 -24.74
CA ALA A 79 -0.80 -10.28 -23.81
C ALA A 79 0.40 -11.09 -23.34
N ALA A 80 1.13 -10.59 -22.37
CA ALA A 80 2.28 -11.32 -21.88
C ALA A 80 2.10 -11.68 -20.43
N ALA A 81 2.40 -12.91 -20.15
CA ALA A 81 2.53 -13.38 -18.80
C ALA A 81 3.70 -12.63 -18.12
N ILE A 82 3.40 -11.92 -17.06
CA ILE A 82 4.42 -11.41 -16.14
C ILE A 82 4.56 -12.50 -15.08
N PHE A 83 5.74 -13.03 -14.96
CA PHE A 83 6.09 -13.97 -13.89
C PHE A 83 6.93 -13.19 -12.86
N PRO A 84 6.30 -12.62 -11.82
CA PRO A 84 7.05 -11.95 -10.78
C PRO A 84 7.87 -12.99 -10.00
N ASN A 85 9.11 -12.66 -9.69
CA ASN A 85 9.85 -13.44 -8.72
C ASN A 85 9.23 -13.23 -7.34
N ARG A 86 9.23 -14.29 -6.53
CA ARG A 86 8.86 -14.23 -5.11
C ARG A 86 10.03 -13.67 -4.31
N ASP A 87 10.31 -12.40 -4.51
CA ASP A 87 11.43 -11.75 -3.84
C ASP A 87 11.00 -11.31 -2.44
N VAL A 88 11.83 -11.58 -1.46
CA VAL A 88 11.66 -11.10 -0.10
C VAL A 88 12.09 -9.64 0.01
N VAL A 89 11.46 -8.90 0.89
CA VAL A 89 11.76 -7.49 1.15
C VAL A 89 12.68 -7.39 2.36
N ALA A 90 13.75 -6.63 2.25
CA ALA A 90 14.61 -6.31 3.39
C ALA A 90 14.12 -5.02 4.07
N ILE A 91 13.99 -5.06 5.40
CA ILE A 91 13.57 -3.92 6.21
C ILE A 91 14.54 -3.70 7.35
N ALA A 92 14.83 -2.43 7.62
CA ALA A 92 15.57 -2.02 8.80
C ALA A 92 14.79 -0.92 9.54
N ASN A 93 14.84 -0.93 10.87
CA ASN A 93 14.35 0.20 11.66
C ASN A 93 15.23 0.47 12.89
N LEU A 94 15.18 1.72 13.32
CA LEU A 94 15.67 2.18 14.61
C LEU A 94 14.50 2.75 15.38
N ARG A 95 14.36 2.34 16.64
CA ARG A 95 13.24 2.71 17.49
C ARG A 95 13.72 3.13 18.86
N VAL A 96 13.04 4.10 19.43
CA VAL A 96 13.17 4.51 20.83
C VAL A 96 11.81 4.47 21.50
N ASP A 97 11.75 3.87 22.68
CA ASP A 97 10.58 3.77 23.55
C ASP A 97 10.92 4.47 24.88
N GLN A 98 10.16 5.52 25.22
CA GLN A 98 10.36 6.35 26.40
C GLN A 98 9.03 6.62 27.11
N SER A 99 9.08 7.23 28.30
CA SER A 99 7.88 7.61 29.06
C SER A 99 6.99 8.62 28.31
N TRP A 100 7.59 9.52 27.51
CA TRP A 100 6.86 10.48 26.70
C TRP A 100 6.17 9.84 25.49
N GLY A 101 6.63 8.67 25.02
CA GLY A 101 6.10 8.00 23.83
C GLY A 101 7.13 7.16 23.11
N GLN A 102 7.06 7.15 21.79
CA GLN A 102 7.88 6.31 20.92
C GLN A 102 8.24 7.08 19.66
N ALA A 103 9.46 6.85 19.14
CA ALA A 103 9.83 7.30 17.81
C ALA A 103 10.50 6.14 17.04
N GLN A 104 10.30 6.12 15.73
CA GLN A 104 10.88 5.11 14.84
C GLN A 104 11.23 5.73 13.51
N ILE A 105 12.41 5.39 12.99
CA ILE A 105 12.76 5.57 11.58
C ILE A 105 12.90 4.21 10.94
N MET A 106 12.48 4.07 9.68
CA MET A 106 12.48 2.79 8.99
C MET A 106 12.82 2.96 7.52
N GLY A 107 13.48 1.93 6.98
CA GLY A 107 13.82 1.78 5.57
C GLY A 107 13.41 0.42 5.05
N ALA A 108 13.04 0.35 3.78
CA ALA A 108 12.76 -0.89 3.08
C ALA A 108 13.44 -0.91 1.71
N TRP A 109 13.91 -2.08 1.31
CA TRP A 109 14.43 -2.35 -0.01
C TRP A 109 13.62 -3.48 -0.65
N VAL A 110 13.08 -3.23 -1.86
CA VAL A 110 12.19 -4.12 -2.59
C VAL A 110 12.86 -4.57 -3.87
N PRO A 111 13.24 -5.84 -4.02
CA PRO A 111 13.94 -6.33 -5.20
C PRO A 111 12.97 -6.60 -6.37
N ASN A 112 12.23 -5.62 -6.85
CA ASN A 112 11.28 -5.82 -7.93
C ASN A 112 11.97 -6.43 -9.16
N SER A 113 11.71 -7.71 -9.39
CA SER A 113 12.27 -8.44 -10.52
C SER A 113 11.26 -9.43 -11.10
N GLY A 114 11.47 -9.88 -12.30
CA GLY A 114 10.60 -10.85 -12.95
C GLY A 114 11.00 -11.11 -14.39
N VAL A 115 10.18 -11.87 -15.07
CA VAL A 115 10.32 -12.18 -16.49
C VAL A 115 9.09 -11.65 -17.22
N THR A 116 9.32 -10.96 -18.33
CA THR A 116 8.27 -10.50 -19.22
C THR A 116 8.54 -11.02 -20.64
N CYS A 117 7.50 -11.22 -21.38
CA CYS A 117 7.61 -11.53 -22.79
C CYS A 117 7.55 -10.23 -23.62
N LEU A 118 8.43 -10.10 -24.58
CA LEU A 118 8.38 -9.06 -25.61
C LEU A 118 7.98 -9.71 -26.93
N PRO A 119 6.78 -9.43 -27.45
CA PRO A 119 6.41 -9.94 -28.75
C PRO A 119 7.32 -9.31 -29.82
N PRO A 120 7.87 -10.08 -30.75
CA PRO A 120 8.65 -9.57 -31.86
C PRO A 120 7.80 -8.79 -32.87
N SER A 121 6.49 -8.94 -32.82
CA SER A 121 5.50 -8.28 -33.69
C SER A 121 4.13 -8.21 -33.00
N THR A 122 3.15 -7.65 -33.68
CA THR A 122 1.76 -7.49 -33.22
C THR A 122 1.08 -8.81 -32.87
N GLY A 123 1.20 -9.31 -31.64
CA GLY A 123 0.53 -10.55 -31.23
C GLY A 123 0.66 -10.85 -29.74
N ALA A 124 -0.14 -11.80 -29.28
CA ALA A 124 0.00 -12.34 -27.93
C ALA A 124 1.30 -13.15 -27.83
N CYS A 125 1.93 -13.14 -26.66
CA CYS A 125 3.03 -14.06 -26.38
C CYS A 125 2.54 -15.51 -26.50
N THR A 126 3.02 -16.21 -27.52
CA THR A 126 2.80 -17.63 -27.71
C THR A 126 4.12 -18.35 -27.44
N ALA A 127 4.10 -19.45 -26.74
CA ALA A 127 5.23 -20.09 -26.09
C ALA A 127 6.42 -20.49 -27.00
N VAL A 128 6.35 -20.30 -28.30
CA VAL A 128 7.32 -20.88 -29.26
C VAL A 128 8.23 -19.84 -29.91
N THR A 129 7.84 -18.56 -29.99
CA THR A 129 8.58 -17.53 -30.74
C THR A 129 8.91 -16.30 -29.93
N ASP A 130 8.53 -16.26 -28.68
CA ASP A 130 8.61 -15.05 -27.88
C ASP A 130 9.91 -14.94 -27.10
N VAL A 131 10.52 -13.74 -27.16
CA VAL A 131 11.73 -13.46 -26.39
C VAL A 131 11.34 -13.16 -24.94
N LEU A 132 11.66 -14.10 -24.06
CA LEU A 132 11.54 -13.87 -22.61
C LEU A 132 12.67 -12.94 -22.17
N GLN A 133 12.30 -11.79 -21.63
CA GLN A 133 13.25 -10.83 -21.11
C GLN A 133 13.09 -10.65 -19.60
N ARG A 134 14.20 -10.71 -18.88
CA ARG A 134 14.23 -10.43 -17.44
C ARG A 134 14.25 -8.92 -17.22
N TYR A 135 13.50 -8.49 -16.20
CA TYR A 135 13.60 -7.13 -15.69
C TYR A 135 14.03 -7.15 -14.22
N ARG A 136 14.74 -6.11 -13.84
CA ARG A 136 15.13 -5.83 -12.46
C ARG A 136 15.09 -4.32 -12.25
N LYS A 137 14.18 -3.87 -11.38
CA LYS A 137 14.02 -2.46 -11.02
C LYS A 137 13.80 -2.35 -9.50
N PRO A 138 14.87 -2.39 -8.70
CA PRO A 138 14.72 -2.30 -7.25
C PRO A 138 13.98 -1.03 -6.86
N GLY A 139 13.10 -1.15 -5.87
CA GLY A 139 12.43 -0.05 -5.22
C GLY A 139 12.93 0.10 -3.78
N TRP A 140 12.64 1.24 -3.19
CA TRP A 140 12.98 1.52 -1.81
C TRP A 140 11.93 2.43 -1.17
N ALA A 141 11.87 2.37 0.16
CA ALA A 141 11.03 3.27 0.95
C ALA A 141 11.77 3.72 2.21
N VAL A 142 11.44 4.91 2.67
CA VAL A 142 11.83 5.42 3.98
C VAL A 142 10.61 5.94 4.71
N GLY A 143 10.61 5.85 6.04
CA GLY A 143 9.52 6.32 6.86
C GLY A 143 9.98 6.76 8.24
N ALA A 144 9.12 7.53 8.89
CA ALA A 144 9.29 7.95 10.27
C ALA A 144 7.94 7.89 10.99
N GLY A 145 7.97 7.51 12.24
CA GLY A 145 6.81 7.45 13.13
C GLY A 145 7.12 8.10 14.48
N LEU A 146 6.14 8.80 15.04
CA LEU A 146 6.18 9.42 16.34
C LEU A 146 4.87 9.14 17.08
N LYS A 147 4.98 8.63 18.31
CA LYS A 147 3.87 8.51 19.26
C LYS A 147 4.15 9.41 20.43
N LEU A 148 3.19 10.24 20.80
CA LEU A 148 3.22 11.03 22.03
C LEU A 148 2.15 10.53 22.99
N ASN A 149 2.55 10.24 24.22
CA ASN A 149 1.61 9.95 25.31
C ASN A 149 1.06 11.28 25.85
N LEU A 150 -0.24 11.38 26.05
CA LEU A 150 -0.94 12.59 26.46
C LEU A 150 -1.67 12.39 27.81
N PRO A 151 -0.96 11.98 28.88
CA PRO A 151 -1.60 11.65 30.16
C PRO A 151 -2.26 12.88 30.81
N MET A 152 -1.90 14.11 30.37
CA MET A 152 -2.50 15.36 30.81
C MET A 152 -3.95 15.53 30.35
N LEU A 153 -4.39 14.85 29.28
CA LEU A 153 -5.78 14.88 28.82
C LEU A 153 -6.59 13.79 29.51
N ALA A 154 -6.19 12.53 29.33
CA ALA A 154 -6.72 11.40 30.08
C ALA A 154 -5.69 10.27 30.15
N LYS A 155 -5.80 9.41 31.15
CA LYS A 155 -4.93 8.22 31.27
C LYS A 155 -5.12 7.28 30.09
N GLY A 156 -4.06 7.06 29.30
CA GLY A 156 -4.08 6.20 28.13
C GLY A 156 -4.24 6.94 26.80
N ASP A 157 -4.41 8.26 26.84
CA ASP A 157 -4.45 9.09 25.66
C ASP A 157 -3.10 9.11 24.96
N ALA A 158 -3.14 9.08 23.66
CA ALA A 158 -1.95 9.17 22.83
C ALA A 158 -2.29 9.62 21.41
N ILE A 159 -1.32 10.23 20.76
CA ILE A 159 -1.38 10.60 19.35
C ILE A 159 -0.20 9.99 18.61
N TRP A 160 -0.45 9.47 17.42
CA TRP A 160 0.55 8.89 16.51
C TRP A 160 0.61 9.68 15.23
N PHE A 161 1.81 9.86 14.74
CA PHE A 161 2.10 10.41 13.43
C PHE A 161 2.97 9.43 12.66
N MET A 162 2.76 9.34 11.36
CA MET A 162 3.60 8.57 10.47
C MET A 162 3.71 9.29 9.12
N ALA A 163 4.91 9.32 8.59
CA ALA A 163 5.18 9.76 7.22
C ALA A 163 6.04 8.72 6.52
N ALA A 164 5.81 8.52 5.22
CA ALA A 164 6.60 7.61 4.40
C ALA A 164 6.75 8.16 2.99
N TYR A 165 7.88 7.83 2.36
CA TYR A 165 8.17 8.09 0.95
C TYR A 165 8.70 6.82 0.31
N ALA A 166 8.32 6.56 -0.95
CA ALA A 166 8.76 5.39 -1.69
C ALA A 166 8.99 5.69 -3.18
N ASP A 167 9.95 5.00 -3.77
CA ASP A 167 10.19 4.91 -5.20
C ASP A 167 10.17 3.43 -5.59
N GLY A 168 9.18 3.01 -6.39
CA GLY A 168 9.01 1.61 -6.77
C GLY A 168 8.70 0.66 -5.60
N ALA A 169 8.14 1.19 -4.50
CA ALA A 169 7.80 0.44 -3.30
C ALA A 169 6.49 0.96 -2.69
N LEU A 170 5.45 1.07 -3.49
CA LEU A 170 4.17 1.71 -3.15
C LEU A 170 3.51 1.12 -1.92
N ASP A 171 3.72 -0.16 -1.65
CA ASP A 171 3.18 -0.87 -0.49
C ASP A 171 3.55 -0.23 0.86
N PHE A 172 4.57 0.62 0.88
CA PHE A 172 5.03 1.30 2.08
C PHE A 172 4.43 2.68 2.29
N THR A 173 3.58 3.14 1.37
CA THR A 173 2.93 4.45 1.44
C THR A 173 1.41 4.39 1.38
N HIS A 174 0.83 3.21 1.15
CA HIS A 174 -0.62 3.04 1.16
C HIS A 174 -1.02 1.73 1.84
N SER A 175 -2.25 1.66 2.34
CA SER A 175 -2.74 0.47 3.02
C SER A 175 -3.00 -0.66 2.04
N ARG A 176 -2.59 -1.86 2.41
CA ARG A 176 -2.99 -3.09 1.75
C ARG A 176 -4.38 -3.51 2.21
N TYR A 177 -5.21 -3.91 1.29
CA TYR A 177 -6.50 -4.52 1.59
C TYR A 177 -6.37 -6.04 1.66
N PRO A 178 -6.87 -6.69 2.74
CA PRO A 178 -6.80 -8.14 2.90
C PRO A 178 -7.83 -8.90 2.07
N ASN A 179 -8.74 -8.24 1.39
CA ASN A 179 -9.77 -8.93 0.64
C ASN A 179 -9.29 -9.22 -0.78
N GLY A 180 -8.55 -10.26 -0.88
CA GLY A 180 -8.10 -11.15 -1.93
C GLY A 180 -8.80 -11.18 -3.27
N ASN A 181 -9.29 -10.12 -3.79
CA ASN A 181 -9.71 -10.06 -5.17
C ASN A 181 -8.75 -9.14 -5.94
N THR A 182 -7.66 -9.73 -6.31
CA THR A 182 -6.93 -9.82 -7.59
C THR A 182 -6.64 -8.56 -8.38
N SER A 183 -7.11 -7.43 -8.07
CA SER A 183 -6.73 -6.22 -8.78
C SER A 183 -6.41 -5.19 -7.75
N HIS A 184 -5.21 -4.77 -7.76
CA HIS A 184 -4.53 -3.81 -6.90
C HIS A 184 -5.25 -2.46 -6.77
N GLY A 185 -6.54 -2.43 -6.94
CA GLY A 185 -7.36 -1.27 -6.90
C GLY A 185 -8.59 -1.53 -6.09
N ARG A 186 -8.69 -0.86 -4.96
CA ARG A 186 -9.99 -0.69 -4.37
C ARG A 186 -10.86 0.11 -5.34
N MET A 187 -12.04 -0.41 -5.62
CA MET A 187 -13.06 0.37 -6.29
C MET A 187 -13.52 1.50 -5.36
N ILE A 188 -12.96 2.67 -5.51
CA ILE A 188 -13.47 3.87 -4.89
C ILE A 188 -14.29 4.59 -5.96
N GLY A 189 -15.57 4.74 -5.73
CA GLY A 189 -16.48 5.31 -6.72
C GLY A 189 -16.61 4.51 -8.00
N GLY A 190 -16.41 3.16 -7.95
CA GLY A 190 -16.54 2.29 -9.11
C GLY A 190 -15.28 2.14 -9.97
N MET A 191 -14.16 2.71 -9.56
CA MET A 191 -12.90 2.60 -10.31
C MET A 191 -11.87 1.73 -9.61
N SER A 192 -11.29 0.82 -10.37
CA SER A 192 -10.10 0.08 -9.99
C SER A 192 -8.87 0.82 -10.47
N VAL A 193 -8.06 1.32 -9.55
CA VAL A 193 -6.73 1.88 -9.86
C VAL A 193 -5.71 0.79 -9.63
N GLN A 194 -5.14 0.26 -10.68
CA GLN A 194 -4.04 -0.70 -10.57
C GLN A 194 -2.75 0.06 -10.24
N LEU A 195 -2.16 -0.26 -9.12
CA LEU A 195 -0.91 0.32 -8.66
C LEU A 195 0.16 -0.76 -8.65
N ALA A 196 1.26 -0.53 -9.34
CA ALA A 196 2.38 -1.44 -9.37
C ALA A 196 3.67 -0.73 -9.04
N ASN A 197 4.59 -1.49 -8.42
CA ASN A 197 5.92 -0.99 -8.08
C ASN A 197 6.79 -0.75 -9.32
N VAL A 198 6.54 -1.47 -10.39
CA VAL A 198 7.28 -1.35 -11.66
C VAL A 198 6.30 -1.28 -12.82
N ILE A 199 6.56 -0.38 -13.74
CA ILE A 199 5.84 -0.26 -15.00
C ILE A 199 6.80 -0.67 -16.11
N LEU A 200 6.33 -1.63 -16.93
CA LEU A 200 7.06 -2.15 -18.04
C LEU A 200 6.49 -1.57 -19.33
N SER A 201 7.33 -1.07 -20.20
CA SER A 201 6.93 -0.56 -21.50
C SER A 201 7.87 -1.07 -22.60
N SER A 202 7.36 -1.13 -23.81
CA SER A 202 8.13 -1.50 -24.99
C SER A 202 8.00 -0.39 -26.05
N PRO A 203 8.89 0.61 -26.02
CA PRO A 203 8.82 1.73 -26.96
C PRO A 203 9.12 1.33 -28.41
N ALA A 204 9.83 0.23 -28.61
CA ALA A 204 10.13 -0.35 -29.90
C ALA A 204 10.19 -1.88 -29.80
N ALA A 205 10.11 -2.58 -30.92
CA ALA A 205 10.23 -4.03 -30.96
C ALA A 205 11.52 -4.49 -30.27
N GLY A 206 11.40 -5.42 -29.33
CA GLY A 206 12.55 -5.98 -28.60
C GLY A 206 13.18 -5.07 -27.54
N VAL A 207 12.67 -3.84 -27.32
CA VAL A 207 13.21 -2.93 -26.31
C VAL A 207 12.31 -2.94 -25.07
N LEU A 208 12.85 -3.35 -23.93
CA LEU A 208 12.19 -3.28 -22.63
C LEU A 208 12.63 -2.02 -21.89
N GLN A 209 11.69 -1.20 -21.51
CA GLN A 209 11.89 -0.06 -20.62
C GLN A 209 11.16 -0.28 -19.31
N THR A 210 11.84 0.00 -18.20
CA THR A 210 11.27 -0.11 -16.85
C THR A 210 11.24 1.24 -16.17
N SER A 211 10.17 1.53 -15.48
CA SER A 211 10.01 2.73 -14.69
C SER A 211 9.33 2.43 -13.35
N SER A 212 9.44 3.34 -12.41
CA SER A 212 8.81 3.20 -11.08
C SER A 212 8.07 4.48 -10.68
N PRO A 213 6.84 4.36 -10.19
CA PRO A 213 6.13 5.48 -9.61
C PRO A 213 6.72 5.85 -8.25
N LYS A 214 6.64 7.14 -7.93
CA LYS A 214 7.00 7.69 -6.63
C LYS A 214 5.75 7.95 -5.81
N SER A 215 5.81 7.70 -4.52
CA SER A 215 4.69 7.93 -3.64
C SER A 215 5.12 8.44 -2.28
N TRP A 216 4.21 9.12 -1.60
CA TRP A 216 4.38 9.50 -0.21
C TRP A 216 3.05 9.50 0.51
N SER A 217 3.08 9.33 1.82
CA SER A 217 1.91 9.40 2.67
C SER A 217 2.23 10.04 4.01
N VAL A 218 1.20 10.65 4.61
CA VAL A 218 1.20 11.11 5.99
C VAL A 218 -0.08 10.67 6.66
N ALA A 219 0.00 10.29 7.92
CA ALA A 219 -1.15 9.88 8.70
C ALA A 219 -1.01 10.27 10.17
N THR A 220 -2.14 10.48 10.81
CA THR A 220 -2.24 10.67 12.26
C THR A 220 -3.41 9.85 12.80
N ILE A 221 -3.23 9.33 13.99
CA ILE A 221 -4.30 8.68 14.78
C ILE A 221 -4.19 9.22 16.20
N MET A 222 -5.31 9.68 16.75
CA MET A 222 -5.42 10.10 18.14
C MET A 222 -6.41 9.19 18.85
N ARG A 223 -6.05 8.73 20.04
CA ARG A 223 -6.94 8.02 20.96
C ARG A 223 -7.23 8.90 22.16
N HIS A 224 -8.51 9.00 22.53
CA HIS A 224 -8.95 9.72 23.70
C HIS A 224 -9.93 8.89 24.54
N TYR A 225 -9.68 8.78 25.84
CA TYR A 225 -10.51 8.09 26.79
C TYR A 225 -11.44 9.08 27.50
N TRP A 226 -12.75 8.95 27.24
CA TRP A 226 -13.79 9.69 27.96
C TRP A 226 -14.00 9.13 29.36
N THR A 227 -13.94 7.80 29.46
CA THR A 227 -14.00 7.03 30.71
C THR A 227 -13.04 5.84 30.57
N PRO A 228 -12.74 5.09 31.64
CA PRO A 228 -11.91 3.89 31.54
C PRO A 228 -12.44 2.83 30.55
N THR A 229 -13.74 2.87 30.24
CA THR A 229 -14.40 1.89 29.36
C THR A 229 -14.86 2.47 28.03
N LEU A 230 -14.83 3.78 27.84
CA LEU A 230 -15.30 4.46 26.63
C LEU A 230 -14.17 5.33 26.04
N ARG A 231 -13.82 5.07 24.78
CA ARG A 231 -12.82 5.85 24.06
C ARG A 231 -13.28 6.22 22.66
N SER A 232 -12.77 7.31 22.16
CA SER A 232 -12.85 7.67 20.75
C SER A 232 -11.47 7.59 20.11
N ASN A 233 -11.44 7.17 18.85
CA ASN A 233 -10.28 7.27 17.98
C ASN A 233 -10.60 8.23 16.83
N PHE A 234 -9.65 9.08 16.50
CA PHE A 234 -9.72 10.01 15.38
C PHE A 234 -8.54 9.72 14.46
N ALA A 235 -8.78 9.63 13.16
CA ALA A 235 -7.74 9.37 12.19
C ALA A 235 -7.86 10.33 11.00
N ALA A 236 -6.71 10.73 10.48
CA ALA A 236 -6.61 11.41 9.20
C ALA A 236 -5.40 10.89 8.45
N SER A 237 -5.52 10.78 7.13
CA SER A 237 -4.42 10.36 6.28
C SER A 237 -4.50 10.99 4.90
N TYR A 238 -3.35 11.14 4.28
CA TYR A 238 -3.20 11.61 2.92
C TYR A 238 -2.10 10.83 2.22
N MET A 239 -2.31 10.49 0.95
CA MET A 239 -1.28 9.91 0.10
C MET A 239 -1.25 10.57 -1.28
N SER A 240 -0.10 10.50 -1.91
CA SER A 240 0.10 10.94 -3.28
C SER A 240 0.99 9.95 -4.01
N ILE A 241 0.57 9.57 -5.23
CA ILE A 241 1.34 8.73 -6.14
C ILE A 241 1.56 9.55 -7.41
N SER A 242 2.82 9.73 -7.77
CA SER A 242 3.24 10.42 -8.98
C SER A 242 3.75 9.40 -9.98
N PRO A 243 3.08 9.23 -11.12
CA PRO A 243 3.61 8.42 -12.20
C PRO A 243 4.89 9.07 -12.75
N ASP A 244 5.77 8.27 -13.25
CA ASP A 244 6.95 8.78 -13.98
C ASP A 244 6.59 9.26 -15.40
N SER A 245 7.61 9.73 -16.15
CA SER A 245 7.41 10.24 -17.51
C SER A 245 6.89 9.18 -18.48
N VAL A 246 7.27 7.92 -18.29
CA VAL A 246 6.82 6.81 -19.12
C VAL A 246 5.35 6.51 -18.85
N SER A 247 4.95 6.46 -17.58
CA SER A 247 3.58 6.19 -17.17
C SER A 247 2.60 7.28 -17.60
N LYS A 248 3.03 8.53 -17.65
CA LYS A 248 2.20 9.67 -18.10
C LYS A 248 1.79 9.56 -19.58
N ASN A 249 2.65 8.95 -20.39
CA ASN A 249 2.42 8.81 -21.83
C ASN A 249 1.72 7.48 -22.19
N LEU A 250 1.44 6.64 -21.22
CA LEU A 250 0.81 5.36 -21.45
C LEU A 250 -0.70 5.50 -21.47
N ASN A 251 -1.30 5.21 -22.60
CA ASN A 251 -2.72 4.97 -22.72
C ASN A 251 -3.09 3.65 -22.01
N TRP A 252 -3.12 3.70 -20.70
CA TRP A 252 -3.60 2.62 -19.89
C TRP A 252 -5.12 2.58 -19.99
N TYR A 253 -5.68 1.64 -20.67
CA TYR A 253 -7.10 1.59 -21.02
C TYR A 253 -7.55 2.74 -21.93
N THR A 254 -7.09 2.73 -23.15
CA THR A 254 -7.65 3.51 -24.27
C THR A 254 -7.98 4.96 -23.93
N GLN A 255 -6.98 5.84 -23.95
CA GLN A 255 -7.12 7.30 -24.12
C GLN A 255 -7.08 8.21 -22.89
N GLY A 256 -6.44 7.85 -21.82
CA GLY A 256 -6.18 8.82 -20.75
C GLY A 256 -4.92 8.49 -19.97
N GLY A 257 -3.88 9.28 -20.10
CA GLY A 257 -2.66 9.09 -19.28
C GLY A 257 -2.97 9.21 -17.80
N TYR A 258 -2.27 8.45 -16.96
CA TYR A 258 -2.34 8.60 -15.50
C TYR A 258 -1.74 9.94 -15.10
N GLY A 259 -2.55 10.79 -14.55
CA GLY A 259 -2.09 11.94 -13.79
C GLY A 259 -1.61 11.54 -12.39
N LYS A 260 -1.29 12.52 -11.59
CA LYS A 260 -0.98 12.35 -10.17
C LYS A 260 -2.23 11.83 -9.44
N ILE A 261 -2.10 10.72 -8.75
CA ILE A 261 -3.16 10.16 -7.89
C ILE A 261 -2.97 10.71 -6.49
N THR A 262 -4.03 11.26 -5.91
CA THR A 262 -4.04 11.66 -4.50
C THR A 262 -5.26 11.09 -3.81
N ALA A 263 -5.11 10.72 -2.55
CA ALA A 263 -6.21 10.26 -1.74
C ALA A 263 -6.07 10.76 -0.31
N TRP A 264 -7.20 11.04 0.32
CA TRP A 264 -7.23 11.36 1.73
C TRP A 264 -8.44 10.72 2.42
N SER A 265 -8.32 10.51 3.70
CA SER A 265 -9.39 10.01 4.53
C SER A 265 -9.38 10.68 5.89
N VAL A 266 -10.58 10.83 6.46
CA VAL A 266 -10.80 11.15 7.86
C VAL A 266 -11.75 10.14 8.44
N ALA A 267 -11.54 9.74 9.69
CA ALA A 267 -12.37 8.76 10.35
C ALA A 267 -12.47 9.05 11.84
N THR A 268 -13.58 8.66 12.42
CA THR A 268 -13.78 8.64 13.87
C THR A 268 -14.42 7.33 14.28
N ALA A 269 -14.00 6.81 15.43
CA ALA A 269 -14.58 5.61 16.02
C ALA A 269 -14.94 5.88 17.49
N LEU A 270 -16.07 5.37 17.92
CA LEU A 270 -16.47 5.30 19.33
C LEU A 270 -16.44 3.84 19.75
N ILE A 271 -15.65 3.52 20.78
CA ILE A 271 -15.41 2.15 21.23
C ILE A 271 -15.73 2.03 22.71
N TRP A 272 -16.63 1.13 23.02
CA TRP A 272 -16.99 0.76 24.38
C TRP A 272 -16.40 -0.59 24.73
N SER A 273 -15.65 -0.64 25.84
CA SER A 273 -14.97 -1.82 26.37
C SER A 273 -15.58 -2.19 27.74
N PRO A 274 -16.75 -2.86 27.80
CA PRO A 274 -17.43 -3.15 29.07
C PRO A 274 -16.61 -4.05 30.00
N THR A 275 -15.79 -4.91 29.43
CA THR A 275 -14.84 -5.77 30.17
C THR A 275 -13.52 -5.83 29.44
N SER A 276 -12.46 -6.25 30.15
CA SER A 276 -11.15 -6.46 29.53
C SER A 276 -11.22 -7.46 28.36
N GLY A 277 -10.65 -7.09 27.22
CA GLY A 277 -10.61 -7.92 26.01
C GLY A 277 -11.94 -8.00 25.24
N PHE A 278 -12.94 -7.17 25.56
CA PHE A 278 -14.20 -7.11 24.82
C PHE A 278 -14.49 -5.68 24.39
N ASP A 279 -14.49 -5.44 23.09
CA ASP A 279 -14.71 -4.13 22.47
C ASP A 279 -15.95 -4.18 21.57
N ILE A 280 -16.83 -3.18 21.69
CA ILE A 280 -17.91 -2.90 20.76
C ILE A 280 -17.65 -1.50 20.21
N GLY A 281 -17.50 -1.36 18.89
CA GLY A 281 -17.14 -0.09 18.30
C GLY A 281 -17.88 0.21 17.01
N LEU A 282 -18.27 1.48 16.86
CA LEU A 282 -18.79 2.05 15.63
C LEU A 282 -17.77 3.02 15.07
N GLU A 283 -17.42 2.84 13.81
CA GLU A 283 -16.55 3.74 13.05
C GLU A 283 -17.29 4.33 11.87
N VAL A 284 -17.05 5.62 11.61
CA VAL A 284 -17.48 6.33 10.42
C VAL A 284 -16.26 6.97 9.78
N ALA A 285 -16.09 6.76 8.49
CA ALA A 285 -14.99 7.31 7.70
C ALA A 285 -15.50 7.96 6.41
N TYR A 286 -14.89 9.07 6.05
CA TYR A 286 -15.02 9.65 4.72
C TYR A 286 -13.69 9.55 3.98
N ARG A 287 -13.77 9.16 2.72
CA ARG A 287 -12.61 8.99 1.86
C ARG A 287 -12.82 9.69 0.54
N LYS A 288 -11.77 10.27 0.00
CA LYS A 288 -11.79 10.87 -1.33
C LYS A 288 -10.53 10.51 -2.09
N VAL A 289 -10.69 10.15 -3.36
CA VAL A 289 -9.59 9.88 -4.28
C VAL A 289 -9.71 10.80 -5.48
N ASN A 290 -8.61 11.46 -5.81
CA ASN A 290 -8.40 12.06 -7.10
C ASN A 290 -7.56 11.07 -7.92
N ASN A 291 -8.14 10.49 -8.94
CA ASN A 291 -7.51 9.45 -9.75
C ASN A 291 -6.58 9.99 -10.84
N GLY A 292 -6.48 11.32 -10.98
CA GLY A 292 -5.60 11.96 -11.96
C GLY A 292 -5.94 11.65 -13.42
N LEU A 293 -7.13 11.09 -13.70
CA LEU A 293 -7.54 10.81 -15.07
C LEU A 293 -7.85 12.13 -15.79
N THR A 294 -7.22 12.32 -16.94
CA THR A 294 -7.35 13.54 -17.76
C THR A 294 -8.30 13.34 -18.96
N GLY A 295 -9.02 12.23 -19.05
CA GLY A 295 -9.90 11.93 -20.18
C GLY A 295 -11.02 10.97 -19.84
N VAL A 296 -11.96 10.82 -20.77
CA VAL A 296 -13.04 9.85 -20.72
C VAL A 296 -12.45 8.49 -21.14
N GLY A 297 -12.21 7.61 -20.19
CA GLY A 297 -11.74 6.25 -20.47
C GLY A 297 -12.92 5.27 -20.57
N PRO A 298 -12.86 4.25 -21.40
CA PRO A 298 -13.87 3.20 -21.40
C PRO A 298 -13.78 2.37 -20.12
N VAL A 299 -14.93 2.10 -19.58
CA VAL A 299 -15.13 1.17 -18.47
C VAL A 299 -14.97 -0.27 -18.97
N TRP A 300 -14.53 -1.16 -18.11
CA TRP A 300 -14.55 -2.60 -18.31
C TRP A 300 -15.87 -3.07 -18.93
N GLY A 301 -15.82 -3.47 -20.15
CA GLY A 301 -16.91 -4.06 -20.91
C GLY A 301 -16.35 -4.50 -22.26
N THR A 302 -16.67 -5.68 -22.67
CA THR A 302 -16.28 -6.34 -23.92
C THR A 302 -15.97 -5.37 -25.07
N LEU A 303 -14.92 -5.64 -25.79
CA LEU A 303 -14.32 -4.93 -26.95
C LEU A 303 -15.26 -4.46 -28.09
N ALA A 304 -16.57 -4.44 -27.89
CA ALA A 304 -17.53 -4.26 -28.99
C ALA A 304 -18.45 -3.01 -28.89
N ALA A 305 -18.35 -2.18 -27.83
CA ALA A 305 -19.18 -0.98 -27.81
C ALA A 305 -18.50 0.19 -27.08
N PRO A 306 -18.46 1.39 -27.67
CA PRO A 306 -18.02 2.60 -26.99
C PRO A 306 -19.13 3.09 -26.04
N ASN A 307 -19.41 2.37 -24.98
CA ASN A 307 -20.25 2.89 -23.93
C ASN A 307 -19.38 3.75 -23.02
N THR A 308 -19.41 5.05 -23.29
CA THR A 308 -18.93 6.10 -22.43
C THR A 308 -19.75 6.12 -21.14
N ILE A 309 -19.48 5.23 -20.21
CA ILE A 309 -19.93 5.43 -18.84
C ILE A 309 -18.98 6.49 -18.27
N GLY A 310 -19.50 7.66 -17.98
CA GLY A 310 -18.74 8.75 -17.39
C GLY A 310 -18.10 8.28 -16.07
N VAL A 311 -16.79 8.10 -16.09
CA VAL A 311 -16.04 7.78 -14.89
C VAL A 311 -16.07 9.02 -14.02
N LYS A 312 -16.63 8.90 -12.82
CA LYS A 312 -16.65 9.99 -11.85
C LYS A 312 -15.22 10.37 -11.49
N GLN A 313 -14.79 11.54 -11.95
CA GLN A 313 -13.54 12.11 -11.48
C GLN A 313 -13.69 12.47 -10.00
N ASN A 314 -12.67 12.17 -9.20
CA ASN A 314 -12.61 12.47 -7.77
C ASN A 314 -13.75 11.84 -6.93
N PRO A 315 -13.95 10.52 -6.98
CA PRO A 315 -14.97 9.87 -6.18
C PRO A 315 -14.68 10.02 -4.69
N GLY A 316 -15.73 10.28 -3.91
CA GLY A 316 -15.69 10.21 -2.46
C GLY A 316 -16.80 9.30 -1.95
N ASP A 317 -16.54 8.61 -0.85
CA ASP A 317 -17.51 7.71 -0.21
C ASP A 317 -17.47 7.81 1.32
N TRP A 318 -18.63 7.55 1.91
CA TRP A 318 -18.79 7.32 3.34
C TRP A 318 -18.79 5.83 3.63
N VAL A 319 -18.11 5.44 4.69
CA VAL A 319 -18.08 4.06 5.16
C VAL A 319 -18.39 4.06 6.64
N SER A 320 -19.31 3.19 7.07
CA SER A 320 -19.55 2.91 8.48
C SER A 320 -19.29 1.45 8.76
N ARG A 321 -18.74 1.15 9.94
CA ARG A 321 -18.48 -0.21 10.43
C ARG A 321 -18.87 -0.34 11.88
N LEU A 322 -19.66 -1.37 12.16
CA LEU A 322 -19.84 -1.90 13.50
C LEU A 322 -18.89 -3.09 13.66
N ARG A 323 -18.13 -3.11 14.75
CA ARG A 323 -17.24 -4.22 15.09
C ARG A 323 -17.45 -4.64 16.54
N VAL A 324 -17.54 -5.95 16.73
CA VAL A 324 -17.46 -6.59 18.04
C VAL A 324 -16.20 -7.45 18.04
N ASP A 325 -15.31 -7.21 18.98
CA ASP A 325 -14.03 -7.89 19.11
C ASP A 325 -13.89 -8.47 20.51
N ARG A 326 -13.57 -9.75 20.59
CA ARG A 326 -13.30 -10.42 21.86
C ARG A 326 -11.98 -11.17 21.76
N ARG A 327 -11.10 -10.88 22.69
CA ARG A 327 -9.81 -11.57 22.85
C ARG A 327 -9.95 -12.55 24.02
N PHE A 328 -9.59 -13.79 23.75
CA PHE A 328 -9.58 -14.88 24.72
C PHE A 328 -8.17 -15.10 25.26
#